data_41b43b63bcacd57b2c55f6b06ed8a21c
#
_entry.id   41b43b63bcacd57b2c55f6b06ed8a21c
#
_cell.length_a   1.000
_cell.length_b   1.000
_cell.length_c   1.000
_cell.angle_alpha   90.00
_cell.angle_beta   90.00
_cell.angle_gamma   90.00
#
_symmetry.space_group_name_H-M   'P 1'
#
loop_
_entity.id
_entity.type
_entity.pdbx_description
1 polymer ?
#
loop_
_entity_poly.entity_id
_entity_poly.type
_entity_poly.pdbx_seq_one_letter_code
_entity_poly.pdbx_strand_id
1 'polypeptide(L)'
;MQGGAIAQFLPLILIFAIMYLLLIRPQQKKVKQHQAMVEALRRGDQVVTQGGMIGKVSKVKEDGEIELEIAENVRVRVVKSTIAQVLSKTEPAK
;
A
#
# COMPACT_ATOMS: atom_id res chain seq x y z
N MET A 1 47.31 -12.45 -1.72
CA MET A 1 46.47 -13.20 -2.54
C MET A 1 45.22 -12.48 -2.95
N GLN A 2 45.15 -12.26 -4.18
CA GLN A 2 44.09 -11.38 -4.67
C GLN A 2 42.75 -12.04 -4.78
N GLY A 3 42.71 -13.32 -5.00
CA GLY A 3 41.45 -14.01 -5.10
C GLY A 3 40.84 -14.43 -3.78
N GLY A 4 41.66 -14.42 -2.72
CA GLY A 4 41.22 -14.95 -1.44
C GLY A 4 40.14 -14.13 -0.77
N ALA A 5 40.32 -12.82 -0.78
CA ALA A 5 39.35 -11.94 -0.14
C ALA A 5 38.01 -11.94 -0.89
N ILE A 6 38.08 -11.90 -2.22
CA ILE A 6 36.86 -11.92 -3.03
C ILE A 6 36.16 -13.25 -2.88
N ALA A 7 36.90 -14.35 -2.91
CA ALA A 7 36.30 -15.67 -2.77
C ALA A 7 35.64 -15.85 -1.41
N GLN A 8 36.18 -15.19 -0.38
CA GLN A 8 35.59 -15.24 0.95
C GLN A 8 34.26 -14.53 1.01
N PHE A 9 34.11 -13.43 0.26
CA PHE A 9 32.88 -12.66 0.26
C PHE A 9 31.85 -13.12 -0.74
N LEU A 10 32.26 -13.96 -1.71
CA LEU A 10 31.33 -14.43 -2.74
C LEU A 10 30.09 -15.13 -2.19
N PRO A 11 30.23 -16.07 -1.25
CA PRO A 11 29.03 -16.69 -0.68
C PRO A 11 28.13 -15.70 0.03
N LEU A 12 28.75 -14.73 0.70
CA LEU A 12 27.99 -13.70 1.41
C LEU A 12 27.21 -12.82 0.43
N ILE A 13 27.86 -12.42 -0.66
CA ILE A 13 27.21 -11.63 -1.71
C ILE A 13 26.05 -12.39 -2.32
N LEU A 14 26.22 -13.68 -2.56
CA LEU A 14 25.16 -14.52 -3.10
C LEU A 14 23.98 -14.61 -2.15
N ILE A 15 24.24 -14.74 -0.86
CA ILE A 15 23.18 -14.80 0.13
C ILE A 15 22.38 -13.49 0.14
N PHE A 16 23.08 -12.35 0.13
CA PHE A 16 22.41 -11.07 0.10
C PHE A 16 21.62 -10.86 -1.17
N ALA A 17 22.15 -11.31 -2.31
CA ALA A 17 21.45 -11.20 -3.57
C ALA A 17 20.18 -12.04 -3.58
N ILE A 18 20.25 -13.23 -3.05
CA ILE A 18 19.09 -14.12 -2.96
C ILE A 18 18.06 -13.54 -2.02
N MET A 19 18.50 -13.04 -0.87
CA MET A 19 17.58 -12.41 0.09
C MET A 19 16.90 -11.19 -0.53
N TYR A 20 17.65 -10.40 -1.29
CA TYR A 20 17.06 -9.24 -1.96
C TYR A 20 15.94 -9.69 -2.92
N LEU A 21 16.23 -10.69 -3.74
CA LEU A 21 15.23 -11.14 -4.71
C LEU A 21 14.03 -11.80 -4.08
N LEU A 22 14.23 -12.52 -2.97
CA LEU A 22 13.15 -13.27 -2.35
C LEU A 22 12.36 -12.48 -1.30
N LEU A 23 13.00 -11.51 -0.64
CA LEU A 23 12.36 -10.81 0.47
C LEU A 23 12.05 -9.34 0.16
N ILE A 24 13.00 -8.63 -0.43
CA ILE A 24 12.86 -7.20 -0.62
C ILE A 24 12.04 -6.88 -1.87
N ARG A 25 12.30 -7.57 -2.94
CA ARG A 25 11.61 -7.32 -4.20
C ARG A 25 10.10 -7.57 -4.10
N PRO A 26 9.62 -8.67 -3.51
CA PRO A 26 8.19 -8.84 -3.31
C PRO A 26 7.56 -7.79 -2.42
N GLN A 27 8.29 -7.31 -1.41
CA GLN A 27 7.79 -6.25 -0.54
C GLN A 27 7.61 -4.95 -1.31
N GLN A 28 8.56 -4.62 -2.17
CA GLN A 28 8.43 -3.43 -3.01
C GLN A 28 7.24 -3.51 -3.95
N LYS A 29 6.97 -4.68 -4.48
CA LYS A 29 5.82 -4.89 -5.34
C LYS A 29 4.52 -4.67 -4.58
N LYS A 30 4.44 -5.15 -3.35
CA LYS A 30 3.26 -4.94 -2.51
C LYS A 30 3.04 -3.47 -2.19
N VAL A 31 4.12 -2.75 -1.91
CA VAL A 31 4.04 -1.31 -1.63
C VAL A 31 3.51 -0.56 -2.86
N LYS A 32 4.00 -0.90 -4.04
CA LYS A 32 3.52 -0.27 -5.26
C LYS A 32 2.06 -0.58 -5.54
N GLN A 33 1.64 -1.80 -5.29
CA GLN A 33 0.24 -2.18 -5.45
C GLN A 33 -0.65 -1.42 -4.48
N HIS A 34 -0.20 -1.28 -3.24
CA HIS A 34 -0.94 -0.51 -2.24
C HIS A 34 -1.04 0.96 -2.64
N GLN A 35 0.05 1.56 -3.10
CA GLN A 35 0.03 2.94 -3.56
C GLN A 35 -0.90 3.13 -4.74
N ALA A 36 -0.91 2.19 -5.68
CA ALA A 36 -1.81 2.26 -6.82
C ALA A 36 -3.27 2.16 -6.38
N MET A 37 -3.55 1.29 -5.42
CA MET A 37 -4.89 1.17 -4.87
C MET A 37 -5.33 2.48 -4.20
N VAL A 38 -4.45 3.07 -3.41
CA VAL A 38 -4.74 4.31 -2.70
C VAL A 38 -4.98 5.46 -3.67
N GLU A 39 -4.17 5.54 -4.72
CA GLU A 39 -4.32 6.59 -5.72
C GLU A 39 -5.57 6.42 -6.57
N ALA A 40 -6.07 5.20 -6.67
CA ALA A 40 -7.28 4.91 -7.43
C ALA A 40 -8.56 5.10 -6.62
N LEU A 41 -8.45 5.50 -5.36
CA LEU A 41 -9.63 5.72 -4.53
C LEU A 41 -10.51 6.82 -5.10
N ARG A 42 -11.80 6.57 -5.08
CA ARG A 42 -12.78 7.52 -5.59
C ARG A 42 -13.92 7.67 -4.60
N ARG A 43 -14.62 8.79 -4.71
CA ARG A 43 -15.82 9.02 -3.95
C ARG A 43 -16.81 7.88 -4.18
N GLY A 44 -17.33 7.34 -3.10
CA GLY A 44 -18.27 6.23 -3.16
C GLY A 44 -17.65 4.86 -2.96
N ASP A 45 -16.32 4.75 -2.99
CA ASP A 45 -15.64 3.50 -2.73
C ASP A 45 -15.80 3.10 -1.26
N GLN A 46 -16.04 1.82 -1.02
CA GLN A 46 -16.10 1.29 0.33
C GLN A 46 -14.75 0.71 0.70
N VAL A 47 -14.20 1.14 1.83
CA VAL A 47 -12.82 0.81 2.19
C VAL A 47 -12.73 0.37 3.64
N VAL A 48 -11.63 -0.32 3.95
CA VAL A 48 -11.25 -0.69 5.32
C VAL A 48 -9.93 -0.04 5.64
N THR A 49 -9.84 0.65 6.78
CA THR A 49 -8.58 1.22 7.25
C THR A 49 -7.73 0.14 7.90
N GLN A 50 -6.46 0.45 8.13
CA GLN A 50 -5.55 -0.48 8.80
C GLN A 50 -5.97 -0.79 10.22
N GLY A 51 -6.71 0.12 10.85
CA GLY A 51 -7.27 -0.12 12.18
C GLY A 51 -8.54 -0.95 12.17
N GLY A 52 -9.04 -1.32 11.00
CA GLY A 52 -10.24 -2.14 10.90
C GLY A 52 -11.53 -1.36 10.74
N MET A 53 -11.46 -0.05 10.59
CA MET A 53 -12.65 0.77 10.41
C MET A 53 -13.14 0.68 8.98
N ILE A 54 -14.41 0.39 8.79
CA ILE A 54 -15.03 0.30 7.47
C ILE A 54 -15.82 1.57 7.21
N GLY A 55 -15.62 2.15 6.04
CA GLY A 55 -16.34 3.35 5.68
C GLY A 55 -16.42 3.53 4.19
N LYS A 56 -17.17 4.54 3.78
CA LYS A 56 -17.34 4.87 2.38
C LYS A 56 -16.65 6.21 2.12
N VAL A 57 -15.89 6.28 1.05
CA VAL A 57 -15.19 7.52 0.70
C VAL A 57 -16.22 8.56 0.30
N SER A 58 -16.29 9.65 1.04
CA SER A 58 -17.21 10.75 0.71
C SER A 58 -16.51 11.86 -0.05
N LYS A 59 -15.20 12.01 0.15
CA LYS A 59 -14.43 13.05 -0.54
C LYS A 59 -12.96 12.64 -0.57
N VAL A 60 -12.31 12.88 -1.70
CA VAL A 60 -10.87 12.67 -1.87
C VAL A 60 -10.22 14.04 -1.92
N LYS A 61 -9.27 14.29 -1.02
CA LYS A 61 -8.53 15.55 -0.97
C LYS A 61 -7.17 15.39 -1.58
N GLU A 62 -6.61 16.48 -2.08
CA GLU A 62 -5.32 16.46 -2.75
C GLU A 62 -4.13 16.36 -1.80
N ASP A 63 -4.33 16.66 -0.54
CA ASP A 63 -3.26 16.71 0.45
C ASP A 63 -2.95 15.35 1.09
N GLY A 64 -3.44 14.27 0.51
CA GLY A 64 -3.18 12.94 1.02
C GLY A 64 -4.17 12.46 2.05
N GLU A 65 -5.26 13.19 2.23
CA GLU A 65 -6.34 12.82 3.15
C GLU A 65 -7.61 12.52 2.37
N ILE A 66 -8.46 11.70 2.97
CA ILE A 66 -9.80 11.45 2.45
C ILE A 66 -10.80 11.59 3.60
N GLU A 67 -12.03 11.86 3.24
CA GLU A 67 -13.13 11.82 4.20
C GLU A 67 -13.87 10.52 4.05
N LEU A 68 -14.02 9.79 5.15
CA LEU A 68 -14.78 8.55 5.19
C LEU A 68 -16.08 8.78 5.94
N GLU A 69 -17.17 8.33 5.36
CA GLU A 69 -18.45 8.26 6.05
C GLU A 69 -18.55 6.90 6.71
N ILE A 70 -18.47 6.88 8.04
CA ILE A 70 -18.49 5.65 8.82
C ILE A 70 -19.86 5.32 9.39
N ALA A 71 -20.76 6.31 9.39
CA ALA A 71 -22.14 6.17 9.82
C ALA A 71 -22.91 7.28 9.16
N GLU A 72 -24.24 7.24 9.28
CA GLU A 72 -25.06 8.27 8.70
C GLU A 72 -24.71 9.63 9.30
N ASN A 73 -24.34 10.57 8.45
CA ASN A 73 -23.94 11.94 8.83
C ASN A 73 -22.68 12.00 9.69
N VAL A 74 -21.90 10.91 9.76
CA VAL A 74 -20.64 10.92 10.50
C VAL A 74 -19.50 10.73 9.50
N ARG A 75 -18.66 11.74 9.39
CA ARG A 75 -17.51 11.73 8.49
C ARG A 75 -16.25 11.99 9.28
N VAL A 76 -15.20 11.26 8.94
CA VAL A 76 -13.90 11.42 9.57
C VAL A 76 -12.85 11.63 8.50
N ARG A 77 -11.80 12.36 8.86
CA ARG A 77 -10.65 12.52 8.00
C ARG A 77 -9.70 11.36 8.25
N VAL A 78 -9.23 10.76 7.18
CA VAL A 78 -8.33 9.61 7.26
C VAL A 78 -7.18 9.86 6.33
N VAL A 79 -5.97 9.54 6.78
CA VAL A 79 -4.80 9.62 5.91
C VAL A 79 -4.94 8.55 4.84
N LYS A 80 -4.80 8.96 3.60
CA LYS A 80 -5.05 8.12 2.44
C LYS A 80 -4.23 6.82 2.46
N SER A 81 -2.99 6.91 2.93
CA SER A 81 -2.11 5.73 2.97
C SER A 81 -2.50 4.72 4.03
N THR A 82 -3.40 5.06 4.96
CA THR A 82 -3.85 4.12 5.99
C THR A 82 -5.00 3.23 5.53
N ILE A 83 -5.46 3.39 4.31
CA ILE A 83 -6.47 2.49 3.76
C ILE A 83 -5.81 1.15 3.48
N ALA A 84 -6.34 0.10 4.10
CA ALA A 84 -5.76 -1.23 3.95
C ALA A 84 -6.30 -1.95 2.73
N GLN A 85 -7.59 -1.75 2.43
CA GLN A 85 -8.25 -2.53 1.40
C GLN A 85 -9.47 -1.79 0.88
N VAL A 86 -9.77 -1.95 -0.39
CA VAL A 86 -11.00 -1.46 -1.01
C VAL A 86 -11.96 -2.64 -1.10
N LEU A 87 -13.09 -2.53 -0.43
CA LEU A 87 -14.10 -3.61 -0.43
C LEU A 87 -14.97 -3.58 -1.66
N SER A 88 -15.33 -2.38 -2.08
CA SER A 88 -16.24 -2.21 -3.21
C SER A 88 -15.91 -0.91 -3.91
N LYS A 89 -15.73 -0.96 -5.21
CA LYS A 89 -15.44 0.23 -6.00
C LYS A 89 -16.69 0.76 -6.66
N THR A 90 -16.77 2.08 -6.74
CA THR A 90 -17.85 2.74 -7.46
C THR A 90 -17.65 2.53 -8.95
N GLU A 91 -18.67 2.06 -9.62
CA GLU A 91 -18.60 1.90 -11.06
C GLU A 91 -18.87 3.24 -11.74
N PRO A 92 -17.94 3.69 -12.59
CA PRO A 92 -18.10 5.03 -13.19
C PRO A 92 -19.19 5.09 -14.25
N ALA A 93 -19.61 3.96 -14.76
CA ALA A 93 -20.56 3.93 -15.86
C ALA A 93 -22.02 3.97 -15.42
N LYS A 94 -22.26 4.05 -14.14
CA LYS A 94 -23.62 4.11 -13.62
C LYS A 94 -23.98 5.50 -13.07
#